data_070da9d49731a19eb78c7e2e10742f1f
#
_entry.id   070da9d49731a19eb78c7e2e10742f1f
#
_cell.length_a   1.000
_cell.length_b   1.000
_cell.length_c   1.000
_cell.angle_alpha   90.00
_cell.angle_beta   90.00
_cell.angle_gamma   90.00
#
_symmetry.space_group_name_H-M   'P 1'
#
loop_
_entity.id
_entity.type
_entity.pdbx_description
1 polymer ?
#
loop_
_entity_poly.entity_id
_entity_poly.type
_entity_poly.pdbx_seq_one_letter_code
_entity_poly.pdbx_strand_id
1 'polypeptide(L)'
;MFTRIVELTTKPGKNRELSDIINDKVLPILKKQKGFVDEMVLLPDKEDNRILGLSFWNSKEDAEQYHREQYPKVRETLEHLLEVEPVIRTFDVHTSTTHRIAAGKAA
;
A
#
# COMPACT_ATOMS: atom_id res chain seq x y z
N MET A 1 9.82 -11.86 1.69
CA MET A 1 9.16 -10.53 1.73
C MET A 1 7.89 -10.56 0.90
N PHE A 2 6.86 -9.95 1.39
CA PHE A 2 5.54 -9.94 0.78
C PHE A 2 5.10 -8.51 0.51
N THR A 3 4.40 -8.26 -0.60
CA THR A 3 3.92 -6.91 -0.91
C THR A 3 2.43 -6.91 -1.22
N ARG A 4 1.76 -5.84 -0.78
CA ARG A 4 0.38 -5.50 -1.14
C ARG A 4 0.43 -4.29 -2.05
N ILE A 5 -0.25 -4.38 -3.17
CA ILE A 5 -0.40 -3.26 -4.10
C ILE A 5 -1.87 -2.89 -4.13
N VAL A 6 -2.19 -1.67 -3.73
CA VAL A 6 -3.55 -1.17 -3.70
C VAL A 6 -3.70 -0.12 -4.80
N GLU A 7 -4.54 -0.39 -5.78
CA GLU A 7 -4.86 0.57 -6.82
C GLU A 7 -6.03 1.42 -6.36
N LEU A 8 -5.81 2.73 -6.31
CA LEU A 8 -6.78 3.71 -5.84
C LEU A 8 -7.15 4.64 -6.99
N THR A 9 -8.41 4.62 -7.39
CA THR A 9 -8.90 5.51 -8.44
C THR A 9 -9.56 6.70 -7.77
N THR A 10 -8.94 7.88 -7.89
CA THR A 10 -9.42 9.09 -7.24
C THR A 10 -10.51 9.76 -8.06
N LYS A 11 -11.32 10.56 -7.38
CA LYS A 11 -12.18 11.54 -8.04
C LYS A 11 -11.30 12.55 -8.77
N PRO A 12 -11.78 13.17 -9.86
CA PRO A 12 -10.99 14.11 -10.64
C PRO A 12 -10.34 15.19 -9.81
N GLY A 13 -9.03 15.41 -10.04
CA GLY A 13 -8.27 16.46 -9.35
C GLY A 13 -7.90 16.17 -7.91
N LYS A 14 -8.07 14.95 -7.42
CA LYS A 14 -7.85 14.60 -6.00
C LYS A 14 -6.58 13.78 -5.74
N ASN A 15 -5.71 13.60 -6.74
CA ASN A 15 -4.49 12.81 -6.57
C ASN A 15 -3.59 13.34 -5.44
N ARG A 16 -3.36 14.64 -5.42
CA ARG A 16 -2.51 15.25 -4.39
C ARG A 16 -3.13 15.13 -3.00
N GLU A 17 -4.41 15.41 -2.88
CA GLU A 17 -5.10 15.32 -1.61
C GLU A 17 -5.08 13.89 -1.05
N LEU A 18 -5.32 12.89 -1.92
CA LEU A 18 -5.25 11.49 -1.50
C LEU A 18 -3.84 11.12 -1.04
N SER A 19 -2.82 11.52 -1.79
CA SER A 19 -1.43 11.23 -1.44
C SER A 19 -1.04 11.86 -0.11
N ASP A 20 -1.48 13.09 0.14
CA ASP A 20 -1.21 13.78 1.39
C ASP A 20 -1.87 13.06 2.57
N ILE A 21 -3.11 12.59 2.41
CA ILE A 21 -3.81 11.84 3.45
C ILE A 21 -3.10 10.52 3.73
N ILE A 22 -2.65 9.83 2.69
CA ILE A 22 -1.89 8.59 2.87
C ILE A 22 -0.65 8.87 3.71
N ASN A 23 0.10 9.91 3.37
CA ASN A 23 1.30 10.26 4.10
C ASN A 23 1.00 10.66 5.55
N ASP A 24 -0.03 11.44 5.77
CA ASP A 24 -0.31 12.02 7.08
C ASP A 24 -1.08 11.09 8.02
N LYS A 25 -1.94 10.24 7.49
CA LYS A 25 -2.85 9.42 8.30
C LYS A 25 -2.66 7.91 8.16
N VAL A 26 -2.28 7.44 6.99
CA VAL A 26 -2.13 6.01 6.73
C VAL A 26 -0.73 5.52 7.12
N LEU A 27 0.29 6.22 6.69
CA LEU A 27 1.67 5.82 6.99
C LEU A 27 1.95 5.67 8.49
N PRO A 28 1.48 6.57 9.37
CA PRO A 28 1.67 6.36 10.81
C PRO A 28 1.04 5.07 11.33
N ILE A 29 -0.08 4.65 10.75
CA ILE A 29 -0.71 3.38 11.11
C ILE A 29 0.16 2.21 10.66
N LEU A 30 0.64 2.25 9.41
CA LEU A 30 1.50 1.21 8.84
C LEU A 30 2.77 1.01 9.66
N LYS A 31 3.41 2.10 10.05
CA LYS A 31 4.67 2.06 10.82
C LYS A 31 4.55 1.35 12.16
N LYS A 32 3.35 1.25 12.71
CA LYS A 32 3.10 0.57 13.98
C LYS A 32 2.80 -0.91 13.82
N GLN A 33 2.66 -1.39 12.59
CA GLN A 33 2.24 -2.76 12.36
C GLN A 33 3.42 -3.74 12.43
N LYS A 34 3.14 -4.91 13.00
CA LYS A 34 4.11 -5.99 13.03
C LYS A 34 4.48 -6.38 11.60
N GLY A 35 5.78 -6.46 11.35
CA GLY A 35 6.29 -6.93 10.06
C GLY A 35 6.27 -5.91 8.95
N PHE A 36 5.84 -4.68 9.19
CA PHE A 36 5.91 -3.63 8.19
C PHE A 36 7.37 -3.30 7.87
N VAL A 37 7.70 -3.24 6.57
CA VAL A 37 9.05 -2.98 6.10
C VAL A 37 9.17 -1.62 5.42
N ASP A 38 8.29 -1.36 4.45
CA ASP A 38 8.43 -0.19 3.60
C ASP A 38 7.10 0.16 2.92
N GLU A 39 7.00 1.39 2.47
CA GLU A 39 5.84 1.87 1.74
C GLU A 39 6.29 2.71 0.56
N MET A 40 5.58 2.63 -0.55
CA MET A 40 5.73 3.52 -1.69
C MET A 40 4.36 3.95 -2.18
N VAL A 41 4.26 5.21 -2.56
CA VAL A 41 3.07 5.72 -3.25
C VAL A 41 3.50 6.18 -4.61
N LEU A 42 2.89 5.62 -5.64
CA LEU A 42 3.23 5.92 -7.02
C LEU A 42 2.13 6.78 -7.63
N LEU A 43 2.52 7.95 -8.10
CA LEU A 43 1.62 8.86 -8.79
C LEU A 43 1.82 8.68 -10.29
N PRO A 44 0.74 8.77 -11.10
CA PRO A 44 0.88 8.67 -12.54
C PRO A 44 1.71 9.86 -13.08
N ASP A 45 2.54 9.58 -14.05
CA ASP A 45 3.35 10.61 -14.73
C ASP A 45 2.58 11.31 -15.84
N LYS A 46 1.36 10.89 -16.07
CA LYS A 46 0.43 11.46 -17.06
C LYS A 46 -0.86 11.83 -16.36
N GLU A 47 -1.72 12.54 -17.06
CA GLU A 47 -3.04 12.85 -16.54
C GLU A 47 -3.85 11.57 -16.38
N ASP A 48 -3.96 11.08 -15.15
CA ASP A 48 -4.65 9.85 -14.79
C ASP A 48 -5.07 10.00 -13.33
N ASN A 49 -6.10 9.26 -12.95
CA ASN A 49 -6.63 9.27 -11.59
C ASN A 49 -6.27 8.02 -10.78
N ARG A 50 -5.35 7.20 -11.27
CA ARG A 50 -4.96 5.97 -10.58
C ARG A 50 -3.64 6.14 -9.84
N ILE A 51 -3.69 5.88 -8.55
CA ILE A 51 -2.53 5.91 -7.65
C ILE A 51 -2.30 4.50 -7.17
N LEU A 52 -1.03 4.09 -7.07
CA LEU A 52 -0.69 2.80 -6.50
C LEU A 52 -0.05 3.01 -5.13
N GLY A 53 -0.63 2.38 -4.11
CA GLY A 53 -0.03 2.32 -2.78
C GLY A 53 0.60 0.95 -2.60
N LEU A 54 1.91 0.90 -2.40
CA LEU A 54 2.63 -0.33 -2.15
C LEU A 54 3.03 -0.40 -0.70
N SER A 55 2.82 -1.55 -0.07
CA SER A 55 3.37 -1.82 1.25
C SER A 55 4.12 -3.13 1.23
N PHE A 56 5.25 -3.16 1.93
CA PHE A 56 6.13 -4.32 1.97
C PHE A 56 6.17 -4.87 3.40
N TRP A 57 6.14 -6.20 3.51
CA TRP A 57 5.96 -6.90 4.78
C TRP A 57 6.97 -8.05 4.89
N ASN A 58 7.37 -8.36 6.12
CA ASN A 58 8.26 -9.50 6.35
C ASN A 58 7.61 -10.81 5.94
N SER A 59 6.30 -10.93 6.12
CA SER A 59 5.58 -12.15 5.79
C SER A 59 4.17 -11.86 5.32
N LYS A 60 3.58 -12.83 4.64
CA LYS A 60 2.19 -12.78 4.23
C LYS A 60 1.26 -12.67 5.44
N GLU A 61 1.58 -13.37 6.51
CA GLU A 61 0.76 -13.39 7.73
C GLU A 61 0.68 -12.00 8.36
N ASP A 62 1.77 -11.26 8.37
CA ASP A 62 1.80 -9.91 8.91
C ASP A 62 0.94 -8.98 8.06
N ALA A 63 1.02 -9.10 6.74
CA ALA A 63 0.20 -8.32 5.83
C ALA A 63 -1.29 -8.63 6.00
N GLU A 64 -1.64 -9.91 6.16
CA GLU A 64 -3.02 -10.33 6.37
C GLU A 64 -3.57 -9.83 7.70
N GLN A 65 -2.75 -9.79 8.74
CA GLN A 65 -3.15 -9.24 10.03
C GLN A 65 -3.50 -7.76 9.89
N TYR A 66 -2.64 -6.99 9.21
CA TYR A 66 -2.93 -5.59 8.92
C TYR A 66 -4.24 -5.46 8.13
N HIS A 67 -4.43 -6.28 7.11
CA HIS A 67 -5.63 -6.23 6.28
C HIS A 67 -6.91 -6.43 7.10
N ARG A 68 -6.89 -7.37 8.05
CA ARG A 68 -8.05 -7.65 8.89
C ARG A 68 -8.29 -6.56 9.94
N GLU A 69 -7.24 -6.08 10.57
CA GLU A 69 -7.35 -5.27 11.78
C GLU A 69 -7.34 -3.77 11.51
N GLN A 70 -6.63 -3.30 10.51
CA GLN A 70 -6.43 -1.87 10.27
C GLN A 70 -6.95 -1.37 8.93
N TYR A 71 -6.86 -2.18 7.89
CA TYR A 71 -7.22 -1.73 6.55
C TYR A 71 -8.66 -1.21 6.43
N PRO A 72 -9.67 -1.80 7.07
CA PRO A 72 -11.04 -1.26 7.00
C PRO A 72 -11.12 0.21 7.42
N LYS A 73 -10.36 0.60 8.43
CA LYS A 73 -10.27 1.98 8.91
C LYS A 73 -9.55 2.87 7.90
N VAL A 74 -8.47 2.37 7.33
CA VAL A 74 -7.71 3.09 6.31
C VAL A 74 -8.59 3.35 5.10
N ARG A 75 -9.31 2.32 4.63
CA ARG A 75 -10.22 2.45 3.50
C ARG A 75 -11.30 3.49 3.79
N GLU A 76 -11.88 3.47 4.98
CA GLU A 76 -12.89 4.43 5.38
C GLU A 76 -12.35 5.87 5.36
N THR A 77 -11.11 6.06 5.80
CA THR A 77 -10.45 7.37 5.78
C THR A 77 -10.28 7.92 4.35
N LEU A 78 -10.06 7.05 3.37
CA LEU A 78 -9.82 7.43 1.98
C LEU A 78 -11.08 7.46 1.12
N GLU A 79 -12.16 6.85 1.56
CA GLU A 79 -13.35 6.57 0.76
C GLU A 79 -13.93 7.80 0.06
N HIS A 80 -13.99 8.92 0.74
CA HIS A 80 -14.59 10.15 0.19
C HIS A 80 -13.84 10.73 -1.02
N LEU A 81 -12.59 10.31 -1.22
CA LEU A 81 -11.77 10.76 -2.35
C LEU A 81 -11.73 9.74 -3.49
N LEU A 82 -12.34 8.58 -3.31
CA LEU A 82 -12.27 7.50 -4.28
C LEU A 82 -13.51 7.45 -5.17
N GLU A 83 -13.28 7.17 -6.45
CA GLU A 83 -14.33 7.00 -7.45
C GLU A 83 -14.93 5.59 -7.40
N VAL A 84 -14.08 4.60 -7.13
CA VAL A 84 -14.46 3.18 -7.11
C VAL A 84 -13.77 2.49 -5.93
N GLU A 85 -14.17 1.25 -5.64
CA GLU A 85 -13.53 0.43 -4.63
C GLU A 85 -12.05 0.19 -4.97
N PRO A 86 -11.16 0.23 -3.98
CA PRO A 86 -9.76 -0.11 -4.20
C PRO A 86 -9.60 -1.53 -4.72
N VAL A 87 -8.64 -1.73 -5.61
CA VAL A 87 -8.27 -3.05 -6.11
C VAL A 87 -6.97 -3.46 -5.44
N ILE A 88 -6.98 -4.60 -4.75
CA ILE A 88 -5.82 -5.08 -4.00
C ILE A 88 -5.24 -6.30 -4.69
N ARG A 89 -3.91 -6.27 -4.90
CA ARG A 89 -3.15 -7.41 -5.41
C ARG A 89 -1.99 -7.66 -4.46
N THR A 90 -1.63 -8.92 -4.33
CA THR A 90 -0.54 -9.32 -3.43
C THR A 90 0.45 -10.21 -4.17
N PHE A 91 1.73 -10.07 -3.80
CA PHE A 91 2.81 -10.79 -4.45
C PHE A 91 3.90 -11.14 -3.44
N ASP A 92 4.62 -12.23 -3.69
CA ASP A 92 5.89 -12.46 -3.03
C ASP A 92 6.97 -11.68 -3.77
N VAL A 93 7.86 -11.05 -3.02
CA VAL A 93 9.00 -10.36 -3.62
C VAL A 93 10.08 -11.39 -3.90
N HIS A 94 10.36 -11.62 -5.18
CA HIS A 94 11.36 -12.60 -5.60
C HIS A 94 12.79 -12.07 -5.39
N THR A 95 13.04 -10.84 -5.81
CA THR A 95 14.36 -10.20 -5.67
C THR A 95 14.21 -8.73 -5.34
N SER A 96 15.21 -8.17 -4.69
CA SER A 96 15.29 -6.73 -4.42
C SER A 96 16.74 -6.33 -4.28
N THR A 97 17.09 -5.15 -4.81
CA THR A 97 18.42 -4.57 -4.61
C THR A 97 18.47 -3.71 -3.36
N THR A 98 17.32 -3.37 -2.80
CA THR A 98 17.21 -2.49 -1.63
C THR A 98 16.99 -3.31 -0.35
N HIS A 99 16.18 -4.36 -0.44
CA HIS A 99 15.81 -5.17 0.71
C HIS A 99 16.37 -6.57 0.60
N ARG A 100 16.79 -7.12 1.75
CA ARG A 100 17.29 -8.47 1.82
C ARG A 100 16.10 -9.45 1.75
N ILE A 101 16.12 -10.31 0.75
CA ILE A 101 15.13 -11.38 0.62
C ILE A 101 15.68 -12.61 1.34
N ALA A 102 14.83 -13.27 2.15
CA ALA A 102 15.23 -14.44 2.92
C ALA A 102 15.78 -15.54 2.00
N ALA A 103 16.82 -16.26 2.47
CA ALA A 103 17.39 -17.38 1.76
C ALA A 103 16.30 -18.42 1.46
N GLY A 104 16.33 -18.98 0.26
CA GLY A 104 15.30 -19.93 -0.17
C GLY A 104 14.12 -19.27 -0.86
N LYS A 105 13.94 -17.97 -0.66
CA LYS A 105 12.91 -17.20 -1.39
C LYS A 105 13.52 -16.38 -2.52
N ALA A 106 14.77 -15.99 -2.37
CA ALA A 106 15.49 -15.21 -3.37
C ALA A 106 16.06 -16.06 -4.50
N ALA A 107 16.03 -17.34 -4.35
CA ALA A 107 16.59 -18.25 -5.33
C ALA A 107 15.77 -18.30 -6.61
#